data_99dbc385edb860c01fbe70ca40b2f76d
#
_entry.id   99dbc385edb860c01fbe70ca40b2f76d
#
_cell.length_a   1.000
_cell.length_b   1.000
_cell.length_c   1.000
_cell.angle_alpha   90.00
_cell.angle_beta   90.00
_cell.angle_gamma   90.00
#
_symmetry.space_group_name_H-M   'P 1'
#
loop_
_entity.id
_entity.type
_entity.pdbx_description
1 polymer ?
#
loop_
_entity_poly.entity_id
_entity_poly.type
_entity_poly.pdbx_seq_one_letter_code
_entity_poly.pdbx_strand_id
1 'polypeptide(L)'
;MKKYLVAAALMSLSATLSGPSYAADKPTIPIIVKDTTSFYWQIVLAGARKAGEDLGVKVPELGAQSESNINGQISILENSVAEKPAAVVIAPTEFKALGKPVDEAAKKVPVIGIDSAADSKAFTSFLTTDNVQGGRIAADGLAEAIKEKYGKAEGEVALITSLPGVGSLDQRAKGFKEEIASKYPGLKLVADKVADGQATTALNIMTDLITANPDLRGVFASNLIMAQGAGQAIAENKKADTIKLVGFDSDDKLIGFLKDGTIAALVVQDPYRMGYDGIKTALAASKHEKVPAFVDTGANLITKANMDQPKEHALLFPKVK
;
A
#
# COMPACT_ATOMS: atom_id res chain seq x y z
N MET A 1 71.03 -64.43 -23.11
CA MET A 1 70.87 -63.02 -23.48
C MET A 1 69.37 -62.64 -23.18
N LYS A 2 69.11 -62.10 -22.04
CA LYS A 2 67.74 -61.71 -21.62
C LYS A 2 67.60 -60.18 -21.66
N LYS A 3 66.68 -59.68 -22.49
CA LYS A 3 66.36 -58.28 -22.64
C LYS A 3 65.30 -57.93 -21.59
N TYR A 4 65.60 -57.01 -20.74
CA TYR A 4 64.61 -56.41 -19.78
C TYR A 4 64.02 -55.15 -20.39
N LEU A 5 62.70 -55.16 -20.61
CA LEU A 5 61.95 -53.97 -20.96
C LEU A 5 61.50 -53.29 -19.61
N VAL A 6 61.90 -52.06 -19.41
CA VAL A 6 61.41 -51.18 -18.33
C VAL A 6 60.29 -50.38 -18.88
N ALA A 7 59.08 -50.62 -18.39
CA ALA A 7 57.88 -49.78 -18.66
C ALA A 7 57.84 -48.65 -17.68
N ALA A 8 57.99 -47.40 -18.14
CA ALA A 8 57.80 -46.19 -17.34
C ALA A 8 56.30 -45.78 -17.34
N ALA A 9 55.65 -45.90 -16.18
CA ALA A 9 54.30 -45.41 -15.99
C ALA A 9 54.31 -43.91 -15.73
N LEU A 10 53.82 -43.10 -16.68
CA LEU A 10 53.54 -41.69 -16.49
C LEU A 10 52.19 -41.55 -15.70
N MET A 11 52.28 -41.20 -14.43
CA MET A 11 51.13 -40.73 -13.65
C MET A 11 50.87 -39.25 -13.98
N SER A 12 49.84 -38.96 -14.79
CA SER A 12 49.35 -37.62 -15.01
C SER A 12 48.53 -37.15 -13.80
N LEU A 13 49.13 -36.28 -12.99
CA LEU A 13 48.51 -35.65 -11.85
C LEU A 13 47.58 -34.52 -12.36
N SER A 14 46.29 -34.84 -12.51
CA SER A 14 45.27 -33.83 -12.86
C SER A 14 44.98 -32.98 -11.62
N ALA A 15 45.66 -31.84 -11.48
CA ALA A 15 45.35 -30.84 -10.48
C ALA A 15 44.03 -30.13 -10.89
N THR A 16 42.93 -30.51 -10.25
CA THR A 16 41.67 -29.76 -10.32
C THR A 16 41.88 -28.43 -9.60
N LEU A 17 42.09 -27.36 -10.36
CA LEU A 17 42.04 -25.98 -9.89
C LEU A 17 40.59 -25.66 -9.49
N SER A 18 40.24 -25.93 -8.23
CA SER A 18 39.05 -25.36 -7.60
C SER A 18 39.35 -23.87 -7.37
N GLY A 19 39.06 -23.05 -8.37
CA GLY A 19 39.05 -21.60 -8.19
C GLY A 19 38.09 -21.23 -7.07
N PRO A 20 38.34 -20.14 -6.31
CA PRO A 20 37.40 -19.65 -5.32
C PRO A 20 36.04 -19.37 -6.02
N SER A 21 35.01 -20.08 -5.62
CA SER A 21 33.64 -19.77 -6.01
C SER A 21 33.31 -18.40 -5.39
N TYR A 22 33.46 -17.33 -6.14
CA TYR A 22 32.87 -16.06 -5.80
C TYR A 22 31.37 -16.30 -5.78
N ALA A 23 30.80 -16.33 -4.57
CA ALA A 23 29.36 -16.25 -4.43
C ALA A 23 28.94 -14.95 -5.15
N ALA A 24 28.19 -15.07 -6.25
CA ALA A 24 27.69 -13.91 -6.97
C ALA A 24 26.96 -13.02 -5.97
N ASP A 25 27.32 -11.74 -5.92
CA ASP A 25 26.67 -10.78 -5.04
C ASP A 25 25.16 -10.80 -5.30
N LYS A 26 24.37 -10.88 -4.21
CA LYS A 26 22.92 -10.88 -4.33
C LYS A 26 22.46 -9.62 -5.05
N PRO A 27 21.54 -9.71 -6.02
CA PRO A 27 20.99 -8.52 -6.66
C PRO A 27 20.38 -7.59 -5.61
N THR A 28 20.64 -6.29 -5.72
CA THR A 28 20.08 -5.27 -4.82
C THR A 28 18.87 -4.62 -5.49
N ILE A 29 17.73 -4.61 -4.79
CA ILE A 29 16.47 -4.03 -5.25
C ILE A 29 15.90 -3.21 -4.09
N PRO A 30 16.16 -1.89 -4.02
CA PRO A 30 15.56 -1.03 -3.00
C PRO A 30 14.05 -0.93 -3.18
N ILE A 31 13.33 -0.89 -2.05
CA ILE A 31 11.93 -0.52 -1.99
C ILE A 31 11.80 0.86 -1.32
N ILE A 32 11.11 1.78 -2.00
CA ILE A 32 10.94 3.17 -1.57
C ILE A 32 9.46 3.40 -1.26
N VAL A 33 9.12 3.43 0.02
CA VAL A 33 7.77 3.70 0.53
C VAL A 33 7.57 5.18 0.80
N LYS A 34 6.33 5.63 1.09
CA LYS A 34 6.02 7.05 1.32
C LYS A 34 6.54 7.53 2.66
N ASP A 35 6.46 6.69 3.71
CA ASP A 35 7.12 6.89 4.99
C ASP A 35 7.49 5.53 5.62
N THR A 36 8.38 5.53 6.60
CA THR A 36 8.84 4.30 7.26
C THR A 36 8.22 4.08 8.64
N THR A 37 7.28 4.91 9.08
CA THR A 37 6.73 4.90 10.44
C THR A 37 5.31 4.38 10.53
N SER A 38 4.49 4.65 9.53
CA SER A 38 3.10 4.19 9.46
C SER A 38 3.00 2.66 9.38
N PHE A 39 2.05 2.08 10.11
CA PHE A 39 1.84 0.63 10.16
C PHE A 39 1.57 0.03 8.77
N TYR A 40 0.83 0.73 7.92
CA TYR A 40 0.60 0.31 6.54
C TYR A 40 1.91 0.04 5.79
N TRP A 41 2.86 0.97 5.88
CA TRP A 41 4.16 0.82 5.21
C TRP A 41 5.02 -0.25 5.86
N GLN A 42 4.91 -0.48 7.17
CA GLN A 42 5.59 -1.59 7.83
C GLN A 42 5.11 -2.95 7.30
N ILE A 43 3.83 -3.09 6.94
CA ILE A 43 3.30 -4.30 6.31
C ILE A 43 3.87 -4.48 4.88
N VAL A 44 3.92 -3.40 4.08
CA VAL A 44 4.56 -3.43 2.74
C VAL A 44 6.02 -3.87 2.84
N LEU A 45 6.78 -3.26 3.76
CA LEU A 45 8.19 -3.57 3.98
C LEU A 45 8.39 -5.02 4.48
N ALA A 46 7.50 -5.54 5.32
CA ALA A 46 7.55 -6.94 5.75
C ALA A 46 7.38 -7.91 4.57
N GLY A 47 6.44 -7.63 3.66
CA GLY A 47 6.29 -8.39 2.42
C GLY A 47 7.53 -8.35 1.54
N ALA A 48 8.11 -7.16 1.37
CA ALA A 48 9.32 -6.97 0.59
C ALA A 48 10.54 -7.69 1.20
N ARG A 49 10.70 -7.63 2.53
CA ARG A 49 11.75 -8.34 3.28
C ARG A 49 11.63 -9.85 3.08
N LYS A 50 10.42 -10.38 3.22
CA LYS A 50 10.15 -11.81 3.00
C LYS A 50 10.49 -12.25 1.57
N ALA A 51 10.13 -11.44 0.57
CA ALA A 51 10.53 -11.70 -0.81
C ALA A 51 12.06 -11.69 -0.99
N GLY A 52 12.77 -10.76 -0.34
CA GLY A 52 14.23 -10.70 -0.33
C GLY A 52 14.86 -11.98 0.23
N GLU A 53 14.33 -12.50 1.33
CA GLU A 53 14.77 -13.77 1.93
C GLU A 53 14.51 -14.95 0.99
N ASP A 54 13.29 -15.09 0.49
CA ASP A 54 12.87 -16.23 -0.34
C ASP A 54 13.58 -16.28 -1.69
N LEU A 55 13.88 -15.11 -2.27
CA LEU A 55 14.43 -14.97 -3.63
C LEU A 55 15.94 -14.69 -3.63
N GLY A 56 16.58 -14.55 -2.47
CA GLY A 56 18.00 -14.25 -2.37
C GLY A 56 18.37 -12.85 -2.86
N VAL A 57 17.50 -11.85 -2.64
CA VAL A 57 17.66 -10.44 -3.02
C VAL A 57 18.00 -9.60 -1.81
N LYS A 58 18.93 -8.64 -1.95
CA LYS A 58 19.14 -7.60 -0.94
C LYS A 58 18.11 -6.51 -1.15
N VAL A 59 17.27 -6.23 -0.13
CA VAL A 59 16.18 -5.25 -0.19
C VAL A 59 16.48 -4.11 0.79
N PRO A 60 17.12 -3.01 0.37
CA PRO A 60 17.18 -1.79 1.16
C PRO A 60 15.77 -1.20 1.32
N GLU A 61 15.35 -0.99 2.58
CA GLU A 61 14.06 -0.43 2.95
C GLU A 61 14.21 1.09 3.13
N LEU A 62 13.62 1.87 2.24
CA LEU A 62 13.79 3.31 2.18
C LEU A 62 12.43 4.02 2.19
N GLY A 63 12.41 5.24 2.72
CA GLY A 63 11.23 6.09 2.73
C GLY A 63 11.55 7.44 3.35
N ALA A 64 10.71 8.44 3.05
CA ALA A 64 10.81 9.73 3.70
C ALA A 64 10.35 9.65 5.17
N GLN A 65 10.54 10.72 5.93
CA GLN A 65 10.08 10.78 7.32
C GLN A 65 8.56 11.00 7.44
N SER A 66 7.92 11.43 6.35
CA SER A 66 6.48 11.69 6.28
C SER A 66 6.04 11.62 4.82
N GLU A 67 4.79 11.20 4.59
CA GLU A 67 4.19 11.15 3.26
C GLU A 67 4.11 12.52 2.58
N SER A 68 4.14 13.62 3.32
CA SER A 68 4.16 14.99 2.79
C SER A 68 5.55 15.44 2.32
N ASN A 69 6.63 14.68 2.60
CA ASN A 69 7.99 15.03 2.20
C ASN A 69 8.32 14.56 0.77
N ILE A 70 7.70 15.18 -0.22
CA ILE A 70 7.82 14.87 -1.65
C ILE A 70 9.29 14.96 -2.11
N ASN A 71 9.98 16.07 -1.80
CA ASN A 71 11.37 16.28 -2.20
C ASN A 71 12.32 15.24 -1.58
N GLY A 72 12.05 14.83 -0.34
CA GLY A 72 12.79 13.75 0.31
C GLY A 72 12.66 12.42 -0.46
N GLN A 73 11.45 12.07 -0.92
CA GLN A 73 11.26 10.85 -1.69
C GLN A 73 11.94 10.92 -3.06
N ILE A 74 11.90 12.08 -3.75
CA ILE A 74 12.62 12.30 -5.02
C ILE A 74 14.12 12.06 -4.82
N SER A 75 14.72 12.67 -3.80
CA SER A 75 16.15 12.51 -3.50
C SER A 75 16.52 11.06 -3.19
N ILE A 76 15.65 10.34 -2.46
CA ILE A 76 15.86 8.92 -2.17
C ILE A 76 15.84 8.09 -3.46
N LEU A 77 14.90 8.34 -4.38
CA LEU A 77 14.84 7.66 -5.66
C LEU A 77 16.11 7.91 -6.51
N GLU A 78 16.51 9.17 -6.63
CA GLU A 78 17.69 9.57 -7.42
C GLU A 78 18.98 8.93 -6.86
N ASN A 79 19.17 8.98 -5.54
CA ASN A 79 20.32 8.35 -4.88
C ASN A 79 20.31 6.83 -5.04
N SER A 80 19.15 6.19 -4.89
CA SER A 80 19.01 4.75 -5.06
C SER A 80 19.40 4.31 -6.48
N VAL A 81 18.97 5.06 -7.50
CA VAL A 81 19.31 4.77 -8.90
C VAL A 81 20.79 5.02 -9.20
N ALA A 82 21.42 6.01 -8.54
CA ALA A 82 22.86 6.28 -8.69
C ALA A 82 23.74 5.11 -8.20
N GLU A 83 23.27 4.31 -7.26
CA GLU A 83 23.94 3.07 -6.79
C GLU A 83 23.84 1.90 -7.78
N LYS A 84 23.15 2.07 -8.92
CA LYS A 84 22.98 1.08 -9.99
C LYS A 84 22.40 -0.24 -9.48
N PRO A 85 21.22 -0.23 -8.82
CA PRO A 85 20.55 -1.43 -8.37
C PRO A 85 20.06 -2.26 -9.57
N ALA A 86 19.69 -3.53 -9.34
CA ALA A 86 19.12 -4.39 -10.36
C ALA A 86 17.75 -3.90 -10.87
N ALA A 87 16.95 -3.31 -9.98
CA ALA A 87 15.67 -2.65 -10.24
C ALA A 87 15.31 -1.78 -9.03
N VAL A 88 14.25 -0.96 -9.12
CA VAL A 88 13.70 -0.18 -8.00
C VAL A 88 12.21 -0.46 -7.88
N VAL A 89 11.72 -0.61 -6.63
CA VAL A 89 10.29 -0.63 -6.30
C VAL A 89 9.96 0.69 -5.60
N ILE A 90 8.90 1.38 -6.02
CA ILE A 90 8.51 2.68 -5.44
C ILE A 90 7.00 2.83 -5.30
N ALA A 91 6.57 3.38 -4.15
CA ALA A 91 5.23 3.90 -3.92
C ALA A 91 5.26 5.43 -4.02
N PRO A 92 4.90 6.06 -5.16
CA PRO A 92 4.96 7.51 -5.32
C PRO A 92 4.08 8.26 -4.30
N THR A 93 4.65 9.26 -3.64
CA THR A 93 3.95 10.10 -2.67
C THR A 93 2.98 11.06 -3.35
N GLU A 94 3.38 11.67 -4.48
CA GLU A 94 2.57 12.64 -5.20
C GLU A 94 2.59 12.34 -6.71
N PHE A 95 1.42 12.44 -7.36
CA PHE A 95 1.23 11.98 -8.74
C PHE A 95 2.10 12.75 -9.74
N LYS A 96 2.01 14.10 -9.74
CA LYS A 96 2.68 14.94 -10.73
C LYS A 96 4.18 15.09 -10.45
N ALA A 97 4.55 15.33 -9.20
CA ALA A 97 5.94 15.61 -8.83
C ALA A 97 6.85 14.40 -9.04
N LEU A 98 6.33 13.18 -8.85
CA LEU A 98 7.10 11.94 -9.05
C LEU A 98 7.14 11.49 -10.53
N GLY A 99 6.35 12.07 -11.43
CA GLY A 99 6.30 11.65 -12.83
C GLY A 99 7.66 11.70 -13.52
N LYS A 100 8.27 12.88 -13.60
CA LYS A 100 9.59 13.05 -14.21
C LYS A 100 10.72 12.29 -13.51
N PRO A 101 10.85 12.28 -12.16
CA PRO A 101 11.82 11.44 -11.47
C PRO A 101 11.71 9.95 -11.81
N VAL A 102 10.49 9.41 -11.92
CA VAL A 102 10.26 8.02 -12.35
C VAL A 102 10.70 7.79 -13.79
N ASP A 103 10.37 8.72 -14.71
CA ASP A 103 10.82 8.64 -16.12
C ASP A 103 12.35 8.60 -16.24
N GLU A 104 13.06 9.45 -15.46
CA GLU A 104 14.53 9.47 -15.45
C GLU A 104 15.14 8.21 -14.83
N ALA A 105 14.54 7.67 -13.77
CA ALA A 105 14.95 6.42 -13.16
C ALA A 105 14.79 5.24 -14.14
N ALA A 106 13.65 5.17 -14.84
CA ALA A 106 13.33 4.10 -15.77
C ALA A 106 14.25 4.03 -17.01
N LYS A 107 14.95 5.12 -17.35
CA LYS A 107 16.01 5.09 -18.38
C LYS A 107 17.25 4.31 -17.96
N LYS A 108 17.42 4.05 -16.67
CA LYS A 108 18.63 3.44 -16.10
C LYS A 108 18.39 2.04 -15.57
N VAL A 109 17.25 1.80 -14.93
CA VAL A 109 16.89 0.53 -14.30
C VAL A 109 15.38 0.26 -14.44
N PRO A 110 14.92 -1.01 -14.41
CA PRO A 110 13.48 -1.28 -14.29
C PRO A 110 12.89 -0.63 -13.04
N VAL A 111 11.75 0.06 -13.20
CA VAL A 111 11.02 0.68 -12.08
C VAL A 111 9.66 0.01 -11.95
N ILE A 112 9.41 -0.57 -10.77
CA ILE A 112 8.13 -1.16 -10.42
C ILE A 112 7.39 -0.20 -9.50
N GLY A 113 6.21 0.25 -9.93
CA GLY A 113 5.32 1.06 -9.11
C GLY A 113 4.48 0.17 -8.20
N ILE A 114 4.25 0.62 -6.97
CA ILE A 114 3.31 0.00 -6.05
C ILE A 114 2.40 1.06 -5.42
N ASP A 115 1.24 0.65 -4.91
CA ASP A 115 0.27 1.46 -4.16
C ASP A 115 -0.30 2.65 -4.94
N SER A 116 0.47 3.70 -5.18
CA SER A 116 0.03 4.94 -5.85
C SER A 116 0.76 5.16 -7.17
N ALA A 117 0.06 5.68 -8.17
CA ALA A 117 0.64 6.04 -9.45
C ALA A 117 1.42 7.36 -9.38
N ALA A 118 2.33 7.55 -10.34
CA ALA A 118 2.90 8.83 -10.74
C ALA A 118 2.46 9.15 -12.18
N ASP A 119 2.58 10.41 -12.59
CA ASP A 119 2.34 10.88 -13.98
C ASP A 119 3.47 10.43 -14.90
N SER A 120 3.58 9.11 -15.05
CA SER A 120 4.59 8.41 -15.81
C SER A 120 4.01 7.17 -16.50
N LYS A 121 4.45 6.91 -17.71
CA LYS A 121 4.18 5.67 -18.46
C LYS A 121 5.38 4.71 -18.44
N ALA A 122 6.44 5.06 -17.71
CA ALA A 122 7.70 4.35 -17.73
C ALA A 122 7.81 3.22 -16.69
N PHE A 123 6.78 3.00 -15.88
CA PHE A 123 6.75 1.83 -15.01
C PHE A 123 6.81 0.53 -15.84
N THR A 124 7.74 -0.35 -15.50
CA THR A 124 7.82 -1.68 -16.10
C THR A 124 6.63 -2.56 -15.69
N SER A 125 6.15 -2.36 -14.46
CA SER A 125 4.94 -2.97 -13.91
C SER A 125 4.38 -2.07 -12.82
N PHE A 126 3.06 -2.12 -12.58
CA PHE A 126 2.41 -1.38 -11.52
C PHE A 126 1.44 -2.28 -10.74
N LEU A 127 1.72 -2.45 -9.43
CA LEU A 127 0.94 -3.30 -8.54
C LEU A 127 0.19 -2.41 -7.54
N THR A 128 -1.13 -2.41 -7.56
CA THR A 128 -1.95 -1.53 -6.73
C THR A 128 -3.33 -2.15 -6.48
N THR A 129 -4.05 -1.62 -5.53
CA THR A 129 -5.49 -1.81 -5.40
C THR A 129 -6.20 -1.03 -6.52
N ASP A 130 -7.28 -1.56 -7.10
CA ASP A 130 -8.23 -0.73 -7.82
C ASP A 130 -8.88 0.25 -6.84
N ASN A 131 -8.27 1.44 -6.72
CA ASN A 131 -8.66 2.44 -5.74
C ASN A 131 -10.01 3.10 -6.07
N VAL A 132 -10.43 3.13 -7.34
CA VAL A 132 -11.79 3.58 -7.71
C VAL A 132 -12.80 2.56 -7.17
N GLN A 133 -12.55 1.27 -7.37
CA GLN A 133 -13.40 0.21 -6.81
C GLN A 133 -13.34 0.21 -5.28
N GLY A 134 -12.18 0.47 -4.67
CA GLY A 134 -12.05 0.65 -3.22
C GLY A 134 -12.94 1.75 -2.66
N GLY A 135 -13.04 2.88 -3.36
CA GLY A 135 -13.97 3.96 -3.03
C GLY A 135 -15.45 3.56 -3.16
N ARG A 136 -15.80 2.79 -4.20
CA ARG A 136 -17.16 2.24 -4.37
C ARG A 136 -17.52 1.25 -3.27
N ILE A 137 -16.60 0.36 -2.91
CA ILE A 137 -16.78 -0.58 -1.79
C ILE A 137 -17.03 0.19 -0.48
N ALA A 138 -16.32 1.32 -0.25
CA ALA A 138 -16.55 2.16 0.91
C ALA A 138 -17.94 2.81 0.91
N ALA A 139 -18.42 3.27 -0.24
CA ALA A 139 -19.76 3.83 -0.40
C ALA A 139 -20.85 2.78 -0.13
N ASP A 140 -20.69 1.56 -0.68
CA ASP A 140 -21.61 0.44 -0.45
C ASP A 140 -21.67 0.07 1.03
N GLY A 141 -20.50 -0.05 1.68
CA GLY A 141 -20.41 -0.34 3.11
C GLY A 141 -21.04 0.74 3.98
N LEU A 142 -20.84 2.02 3.63
CA LEU A 142 -21.43 3.14 4.35
C LEU A 142 -22.96 3.16 4.20
N ALA A 143 -23.45 2.96 2.98
CA ALA A 143 -24.88 2.94 2.69
C ALA A 143 -25.60 1.80 3.44
N GLU A 144 -24.98 0.60 3.48
CA GLU A 144 -25.56 -0.52 4.24
C GLU A 144 -25.56 -0.26 5.74
N ALA A 145 -24.47 0.28 6.32
CA ALA A 145 -24.40 0.62 7.74
C ALA A 145 -25.42 1.69 8.13
N ILE A 146 -25.67 2.68 7.26
CA ILE A 146 -26.74 3.69 7.49
C ILE A 146 -28.11 3.03 7.39
N LYS A 147 -28.35 2.17 6.39
CA LYS A 147 -29.61 1.46 6.23
C LYS A 147 -29.92 0.53 7.40
N GLU A 148 -28.93 -0.20 7.91
CA GLU A 148 -29.09 -1.04 9.10
C GLU A 148 -29.55 -0.22 10.33
N LYS A 149 -28.99 0.98 10.51
CA LYS A 149 -29.33 1.85 11.64
C LYS A 149 -30.66 2.59 11.46
N TYR A 150 -30.92 3.11 10.27
CA TYR A 150 -32.00 4.06 9.99
C TYR A 150 -33.14 3.49 9.14
N GLY A 151 -33.03 2.23 8.71
CA GLY A 151 -34.03 1.56 7.84
C GLY A 151 -33.88 1.89 6.36
N LYS A 152 -33.17 2.98 6.01
CA LYS A 152 -32.93 3.42 4.63
C LYS A 152 -31.52 4.01 4.50
N ALA A 153 -30.92 3.87 3.32
CA ALA A 153 -29.66 4.53 2.96
C ALA A 153 -29.94 6.00 2.55
N GLU A 154 -30.23 6.85 3.51
CA GLU A 154 -30.59 8.26 3.33
C GLU A 154 -29.95 9.13 4.43
N GLY A 155 -29.67 10.39 4.09
CA GLY A 155 -29.14 11.41 5.03
C GLY A 155 -27.83 12.02 4.59
N GLU A 156 -27.24 12.80 5.48
CA GLU A 156 -25.98 13.51 5.21
C GLU A 156 -24.77 12.62 5.41
N VAL A 157 -23.82 12.70 4.47
CA VAL A 157 -22.55 11.98 4.54
C VAL A 157 -21.38 12.91 4.22
N ALA A 158 -20.19 12.57 4.71
CA ALA A 158 -18.97 13.33 4.47
C ALA A 158 -17.83 12.42 4.01
N LEU A 159 -16.82 13.03 3.37
CA LEU A 159 -15.57 12.41 2.96
C LEU A 159 -14.41 13.16 3.63
N ILE A 160 -13.46 12.43 4.20
CA ILE A 160 -12.18 12.95 4.72
C ILE A 160 -11.05 12.26 4.00
N THR A 161 -10.26 13.04 3.23
CA THR A 161 -9.08 12.59 2.48
C THR A 161 -7.81 13.13 3.15
N SER A 162 -6.68 12.43 3.00
CA SER A 162 -5.44 12.76 3.71
C SER A 162 -4.67 13.92 3.06
N LEU A 163 -4.08 13.68 1.91
CA LEU A 163 -3.18 14.62 1.23
C LEU A 163 -3.67 14.87 -0.20
N PRO A 164 -3.58 16.11 -0.70
CA PRO A 164 -3.91 16.41 -2.08
C PRO A 164 -2.85 15.82 -3.04
N GLY A 165 -3.29 15.40 -4.24
CA GLY A 165 -2.39 14.94 -5.31
C GLY A 165 -1.85 13.51 -5.12
N VAL A 166 -2.27 12.79 -4.10
CA VAL A 166 -1.94 11.38 -3.93
C VAL A 166 -2.88 10.53 -4.78
N GLY A 167 -2.35 9.89 -5.82
CA GLY A 167 -3.13 9.21 -6.85
C GLY A 167 -4.13 8.16 -6.31
N SER A 168 -3.74 7.37 -5.30
CA SER A 168 -4.64 6.39 -4.68
C SER A 168 -5.81 7.05 -3.94
N LEU A 169 -5.55 8.15 -3.22
CA LEU A 169 -6.59 8.89 -2.47
C LEU A 169 -7.58 9.59 -3.39
N ASP A 170 -7.09 10.23 -4.46
CA ASP A 170 -7.94 10.87 -5.46
C ASP A 170 -8.87 9.86 -6.14
N GLN A 171 -8.36 8.65 -6.43
CA GLN A 171 -9.15 7.57 -7.01
C GLN A 171 -10.21 7.01 -6.03
N ARG A 172 -9.88 6.84 -4.73
CA ARG A 172 -10.84 6.45 -3.69
C ARG A 172 -11.95 7.48 -3.54
N ALA A 173 -11.58 8.77 -3.47
CA ALA A 173 -12.54 9.87 -3.41
C ALA A 173 -13.44 9.91 -4.65
N LYS A 174 -12.90 9.70 -5.84
CA LYS A 174 -13.66 9.59 -7.09
C LYS A 174 -14.67 8.46 -7.03
N GLY A 175 -14.20 7.24 -6.73
CA GLY A 175 -15.07 6.05 -6.67
C GLY A 175 -16.20 6.22 -5.64
N PHE A 176 -15.90 6.73 -4.45
CA PHE A 176 -16.90 7.00 -3.42
C PHE A 176 -17.96 8.01 -3.89
N LYS A 177 -17.54 9.15 -4.46
CA LYS A 177 -18.47 10.19 -4.93
C LYS A 177 -19.34 9.71 -6.09
N GLU A 178 -18.78 8.99 -7.05
CA GLU A 178 -19.52 8.43 -8.18
C GLU A 178 -20.57 7.40 -7.73
N GLU A 179 -20.22 6.52 -6.78
CA GLU A 179 -21.11 5.48 -6.26
C GLU A 179 -22.25 6.09 -5.45
N ILE A 180 -21.96 7.06 -4.55
CA ILE A 180 -22.99 7.80 -3.80
C ILE A 180 -23.97 8.47 -4.77
N ALA A 181 -23.48 9.19 -5.78
CA ALA A 181 -24.32 9.94 -6.70
C ALA A 181 -25.19 9.04 -7.59
N SER A 182 -24.66 7.89 -8.02
CA SER A 182 -25.34 7.01 -8.98
C SER A 182 -26.26 5.99 -8.33
N LYS A 183 -25.86 5.41 -7.19
CA LYS A 183 -26.54 4.27 -6.57
C LYS A 183 -27.32 4.63 -5.33
N TYR A 184 -26.93 5.68 -4.61
CA TYR A 184 -27.50 6.08 -3.34
C TYR A 184 -27.98 7.54 -3.35
N PRO A 185 -28.95 7.92 -4.20
CA PRO A 185 -29.40 9.31 -4.34
C PRO A 185 -30.03 9.91 -3.06
N GLY A 186 -30.37 9.06 -2.09
CA GLY A 186 -30.83 9.48 -0.76
C GLY A 186 -29.71 9.96 0.17
N LEU A 187 -28.44 9.61 -0.15
CA LEU A 187 -27.28 10.07 0.59
C LEU A 187 -26.77 11.38 -0.02
N LYS A 188 -26.62 12.41 0.79
CA LYS A 188 -26.17 13.74 0.38
C LYS A 188 -24.74 13.99 0.88
N LEU A 189 -23.78 14.11 -0.02
CA LEU A 189 -22.42 14.51 0.35
C LEU A 189 -22.39 15.99 0.73
N VAL A 190 -22.36 16.29 2.03
CA VAL A 190 -22.37 17.66 2.57
C VAL A 190 -20.98 18.23 2.81
N ALA A 191 -19.95 17.38 2.86
CA ALA A 191 -18.56 17.81 3.03
C ALA A 191 -17.59 16.87 2.33
N ASP A 192 -16.60 17.45 1.66
CA ASP A 192 -15.42 16.79 1.07
C ASP A 192 -14.20 17.55 1.61
N LYS A 193 -13.51 16.97 2.59
CA LYS A 193 -12.42 17.59 3.34
C LYS A 193 -11.10 16.92 3.04
N VAL A 194 -10.06 17.73 2.84
CA VAL A 194 -8.68 17.27 2.67
C VAL A 194 -7.88 17.73 3.89
N ALA A 195 -7.18 16.80 4.51
CA ALA A 195 -6.29 17.03 5.65
C ALA A 195 -4.84 17.29 5.19
N ASP A 196 -3.90 17.10 6.10
CA ASP A 196 -2.46 17.33 5.91
C ASP A 196 -1.59 16.07 6.19
N GLY A 197 -2.22 14.91 6.23
CA GLY A 197 -1.54 13.65 6.55
C GLY A 197 -1.47 13.33 8.04
N GLN A 198 -2.04 14.17 8.94
CA GLN A 198 -1.98 13.98 10.38
C GLN A 198 -3.31 13.50 10.95
N ALA A 199 -3.25 12.53 11.87
CA ALA A 199 -4.45 12.02 12.55
C ALA A 199 -5.14 13.10 13.42
N THR A 200 -4.37 14.03 13.98
CA THR A 200 -4.91 15.17 14.76
C THR A 200 -5.71 16.11 13.89
N THR A 201 -5.30 16.36 12.65
CA THR A 201 -6.06 17.18 11.69
C THR A 201 -7.37 16.47 11.31
N ALA A 202 -7.32 15.15 11.08
CA ALA A 202 -8.54 14.37 10.81
C ALA A 202 -9.51 14.36 12.00
N LEU A 203 -9.00 14.29 13.25
CA LEU A 203 -9.80 14.39 14.46
C LEU A 203 -10.51 15.76 14.53
N ASN A 204 -9.79 16.85 14.29
CA ASN A 204 -10.35 18.20 14.31
C ASN A 204 -11.41 18.37 13.22
N ILE A 205 -11.12 17.95 11.98
CA ILE A 205 -12.08 17.97 10.86
C ILE A 205 -13.35 17.20 11.23
N MET A 206 -13.23 16.01 11.81
CA MET A 206 -14.39 15.21 12.19
C MET A 206 -15.18 15.86 13.32
N THR A 207 -14.53 16.46 14.31
CA THR A 207 -15.18 17.21 15.41
C THR A 207 -15.97 18.41 14.86
N ASP A 208 -15.39 19.14 13.90
CA ASP A 208 -16.06 20.23 13.21
C ASP A 208 -17.28 19.76 12.42
N LEU A 209 -17.14 18.62 11.70
CA LEU A 209 -18.24 18.00 10.95
C LEU A 209 -19.40 17.59 11.86
N ILE A 210 -19.12 17.01 13.02
CA ILE A 210 -20.13 16.65 14.04
C ILE A 210 -20.90 17.90 14.51
N THR A 211 -20.19 18.99 14.70
CA THR A 211 -20.78 20.25 15.21
C THR A 211 -21.58 20.98 14.13
N ALA A 212 -21.04 21.04 12.91
CA ALA A 212 -21.65 21.79 11.82
C ALA A 212 -22.82 21.07 11.14
N ASN A 213 -22.89 19.74 11.24
CA ASN A 213 -23.89 18.92 10.56
C ASN A 213 -24.61 18.00 11.57
N PRO A 214 -25.63 18.51 12.29
CA PRO A 214 -26.35 17.73 13.30
C PRO A 214 -27.01 16.45 12.76
N ASP A 215 -27.35 16.43 11.47
CA ASP A 215 -28.00 15.32 10.76
C ASP A 215 -27.00 14.39 10.06
N LEU A 216 -25.69 14.56 10.31
CA LEU A 216 -24.64 13.70 9.74
C LEU A 216 -24.84 12.24 10.14
N ARG A 217 -25.01 11.36 9.16
CA ARG A 217 -25.23 9.92 9.37
C ARG A 217 -24.05 9.06 9.02
N GLY A 218 -23.15 9.55 8.17
CA GLY A 218 -22.02 8.75 7.75
C GLY A 218 -20.79 9.53 7.32
N VAL A 219 -19.63 8.88 7.45
CA VAL A 219 -18.34 9.42 7.00
C VAL A 219 -17.51 8.32 6.35
N PHE A 220 -16.86 8.65 5.25
CA PHE A 220 -15.77 7.85 4.71
C PHE A 220 -14.42 8.53 4.99
N ALA A 221 -13.51 7.80 5.64
CA ALA A 221 -12.13 8.23 5.89
C ALA A 221 -11.19 7.41 4.99
N SER A 222 -10.53 8.05 4.02
CA SER A 222 -9.98 7.40 2.83
C SER A 222 -8.65 6.66 3.02
N ASN A 223 -8.03 6.70 4.21
CA ASN A 223 -6.83 5.93 4.56
C ASN A 223 -6.73 5.70 6.08
N LEU A 224 -5.73 4.91 6.50
CA LEU A 224 -5.45 4.55 7.89
C LEU A 224 -5.47 5.76 8.84
N ILE A 225 -4.68 6.79 8.52
CA ILE A 225 -4.47 7.96 9.40
C ILE A 225 -5.76 8.77 9.55
N MET A 226 -6.52 8.94 8.46
CA MET A 226 -7.81 9.63 8.52
C MET A 226 -8.84 8.84 9.31
N ALA A 227 -8.88 7.51 9.16
CA ALA A 227 -9.77 6.64 9.91
C ALA A 227 -9.44 6.64 11.42
N GLN A 228 -8.16 6.70 11.80
CA GLN A 228 -7.73 6.83 13.19
C GLN A 228 -8.23 8.13 13.83
N GLY A 229 -8.08 9.26 13.14
CA GLY A 229 -8.50 10.56 13.63
C GLY A 229 -10.02 10.70 13.70
N ALA A 230 -10.73 10.32 12.63
CA ALA A 230 -12.18 10.36 12.56
C ALA A 230 -12.82 9.41 13.59
N GLY A 231 -12.31 8.19 13.73
CA GLY A 231 -12.78 7.23 14.75
C GLY A 231 -12.59 7.74 16.16
N GLN A 232 -11.44 8.37 16.46
CA GLN A 232 -11.18 8.99 17.75
C GLN A 232 -12.21 10.10 18.07
N ALA A 233 -12.46 11.00 17.10
CA ALA A 233 -13.43 12.08 17.30
C ALA A 233 -14.84 11.54 17.54
N ILE A 234 -15.27 10.51 16.80
CA ILE A 234 -16.58 9.86 16.99
C ILE A 234 -16.69 9.25 18.39
N ALA A 235 -15.64 8.57 18.87
CA ALA A 235 -15.60 7.96 20.20
C ALA A 235 -15.68 9.04 21.31
N GLU A 236 -14.85 10.08 21.22
CA GLU A 236 -14.81 11.18 22.20
C GLU A 236 -16.13 11.95 22.29
N ASN A 237 -16.79 12.17 21.15
CA ASN A 237 -18.09 12.83 21.07
C ASN A 237 -19.28 11.88 21.32
N LYS A 238 -19.03 10.58 21.60
CA LYS A 238 -20.06 9.55 21.85
C LYS A 238 -21.08 9.45 20.69
N LYS A 239 -20.61 9.53 19.44
CA LYS A 239 -21.44 9.54 18.23
C LYS A 239 -21.47 8.20 17.49
N ALA A 240 -20.81 7.16 17.98
CA ALA A 240 -20.71 5.85 17.32
C ALA A 240 -22.08 5.22 16.97
N ASP A 241 -23.11 5.48 17.78
CA ASP A 241 -24.45 4.98 17.49
C ASP A 241 -25.14 5.75 16.35
N THR A 242 -24.86 7.04 16.17
CA THR A 242 -25.55 7.91 15.20
C THR A 242 -24.76 8.18 13.92
N ILE A 243 -23.43 8.19 13.97
CA ILE A 243 -22.59 8.42 12.78
C ILE A 243 -21.87 7.12 12.43
N LYS A 244 -22.12 6.61 11.23
CA LYS A 244 -21.44 5.42 10.71
C LYS A 244 -20.15 5.82 10.03
N LEU A 245 -19.02 5.27 10.49
CA LEU A 245 -17.71 5.48 9.89
C LEU A 245 -17.30 4.25 9.08
N VAL A 246 -16.92 4.48 7.82
CA VAL A 246 -16.15 3.51 7.03
C VAL A 246 -14.73 4.04 6.91
N GLY A 247 -13.78 3.24 7.36
CA GLY A 247 -12.35 3.52 7.24
C GLY A 247 -11.71 2.77 6.08
N PHE A 248 -10.44 3.06 5.84
CA PHE A 248 -9.60 2.35 4.87
C PHE A 248 -8.34 1.89 5.57
N ASP A 249 -7.86 0.67 5.23
CA ASP A 249 -6.76 -0.03 5.89
C ASP A 249 -7.10 -0.53 7.32
N SER A 250 -6.11 -1.06 8.04
CA SER A 250 -6.29 -1.57 9.40
C SER A 250 -5.02 -1.42 10.24
N ASP A 251 -5.21 -1.29 11.54
CA ASP A 251 -4.24 -1.45 12.60
C ASP A 251 -4.96 -1.86 13.89
N ASP A 252 -4.22 -2.08 14.96
CA ASP A 252 -4.80 -2.49 16.24
C ASP A 252 -5.87 -1.50 16.75
N LYS A 253 -5.69 -0.18 16.53
CA LYS A 253 -6.64 0.85 16.93
C LYS A 253 -7.94 0.77 16.13
N LEU A 254 -7.84 0.68 14.80
CA LEU A 254 -9.02 0.56 13.92
C LEU A 254 -9.76 -0.76 14.13
N ILE A 255 -9.02 -1.86 14.38
CA ILE A 255 -9.60 -3.15 14.75
C ILE A 255 -10.35 -3.04 16.09
N GLY A 256 -9.80 -2.30 17.06
CA GLY A 256 -10.49 -1.97 18.30
C GLY A 256 -11.80 -1.24 18.03
N PHE A 257 -11.78 -0.20 17.23
CA PHE A 257 -12.97 0.57 16.83
C PHE A 257 -13.99 -0.25 16.01
N LEU A 258 -13.54 -1.22 15.22
CA LEU A 258 -14.44 -2.14 14.53
C LEU A 258 -15.15 -3.09 15.51
N LYS A 259 -14.43 -3.59 16.53
CA LYS A 259 -14.96 -4.49 17.55
C LYS A 259 -15.98 -3.81 18.45
N ASP A 260 -15.74 -2.57 18.87
CA ASP A 260 -16.62 -1.81 19.75
C ASP A 260 -17.76 -1.07 19.01
N GLY A 261 -17.71 -1.03 17.65
CA GLY A 261 -18.73 -0.43 16.80
C GLY A 261 -18.56 1.06 16.53
N THR A 262 -17.43 1.66 16.93
CA THR A 262 -17.07 3.06 16.56
C THR A 262 -16.87 3.17 15.04
N ILE A 263 -16.29 2.13 14.41
CA ILE A 263 -16.21 1.98 12.96
C ILE A 263 -17.19 0.88 12.53
N ALA A 264 -17.98 1.16 11.51
CA ALA A 264 -18.93 0.20 10.96
C ALA A 264 -18.26 -0.82 10.02
N ALA A 265 -17.31 -0.37 9.22
CA ALA A 265 -16.55 -1.22 8.32
C ALA A 265 -15.19 -0.61 7.97
N LEU A 266 -14.27 -1.48 7.56
CA LEU A 266 -12.96 -1.15 7.01
C LEU A 266 -12.83 -1.71 5.59
N VAL A 267 -12.36 -0.90 4.64
CA VAL A 267 -11.91 -1.39 3.34
C VAL A 267 -10.43 -1.70 3.46
N VAL A 268 -10.07 -2.97 3.43
CA VAL A 268 -8.69 -3.42 3.70
C VAL A 268 -8.06 -3.95 2.44
N GLN A 269 -6.88 -3.43 2.11
CA GLN A 269 -6.01 -3.83 1.00
C GLN A 269 -5.13 -5.01 1.40
N ASP A 270 -4.24 -5.43 0.49
CA ASP A 270 -3.18 -6.41 0.77
C ASP A 270 -1.78 -5.76 0.59
N PRO A 271 -1.34 -4.90 1.53
CA PRO A 271 -0.05 -4.25 1.45
C PRO A 271 1.14 -5.22 1.55
N TYR A 272 0.98 -6.35 2.26
CA TYR A 272 2.00 -7.37 2.32
C TYR A 272 2.29 -7.95 0.94
N ARG A 273 1.23 -8.28 0.20
CA ARG A 273 1.32 -8.77 -1.18
C ARG A 273 1.94 -7.72 -2.11
N MET A 274 1.60 -6.43 -1.95
CA MET A 274 2.22 -5.36 -2.74
C MET A 274 3.74 -5.34 -2.58
N GLY A 275 4.23 -5.45 -1.35
CA GLY A 275 5.66 -5.50 -1.06
C GLY A 275 6.33 -6.77 -1.61
N TYR A 276 5.75 -7.93 -1.35
CA TYR A 276 6.28 -9.22 -1.78
C TYR A 276 6.31 -9.34 -3.31
N ASP A 277 5.16 -9.16 -3.96
CA ASP A 277 5.04 -9.26 -5.41
C ASP A 277 5.80 -8.13 -6.12
N GLY A 278 5.94 -6.95 -5.49
CA GLY A 278 6.75 -5.84 -5.99
C GLY A 278 8.22 -6.24 -6.16
N ILE A 279 8.85 -6.81 -5.13
CA ILE A 279 10.23 -7.29 -5.19
C ILE A 279 10.37 -8.47 -6.18
N LYS A 280 9.43 -9.42 -6.15
CA LYS A 280 9.41 -10.56 -7.08
C LYS A 280 9.35 -10.09 -8.54
N THR A 281 8.47 -9.14 -8.84
CA THR A 281 8.31 -8.56 -10.18
C THR A 281 9.55 -7.77 -10.60
N ALA A 282 10.15 -7.02 -9.67
CA ALA A 282 11.37 -6.26 -9.90
C ALA A 282 12.55 -7.19 -10.24
N LEU A 283 12.69 -8.33 -9.54
CA LEU A 283 13.72 -9.33 -9.83
C LEU A 283 13.51 -9.95 -11.21
N ALA A 284 12.29 -10.30 -11.60
CA ALA A 284 11.97 -10.82 -12.93
C ALA A 284 12.29 -9.79 -14.03
N ALA A 285 11.88 -8.53 -13.83
CA ALA A 285 12.16 -7.43 -14.75
C ALA A 285 13.68 -7.18 -14.93
N SER A 286 14.47 -7.28 -13.84
CA SER A 286 15.93 -7.12 -13.91
C SER A 286 16.63 -8.22 -14.71
N LYS A 287 15.99 -9.38 -14.86
CA LYS A 287 16.44 -10.49 -15.70
C LYS A 287 15.86 -10.44 -17.12
N HIS A 288 15.20 -9.34 -17.48
CA HIS A 288 14.50 -9.17 -18.77
C HIS A 288 13.38 -10.20 -19.00
N GLU A 289 12.84 -10.79 -17.94
CA GLU A 289 11.66 -11.66 -18.02
C GLU A 289 10.39 -10.82 -18.25
N LYS A 290 9.42 -11.40 -18.96
CA LYS A 290 8.14 -10.73 -19.20
C LYS A 290 7.35 -10.64 -17.89
N VAL A 291 6.95 -9.43 -17.50
CA VAL A 291 6.10 -9.18 -16.34
C VAL A 291 4.75 -8.55 -16.76
N PRO A 292 3.67 -8.72 -15.99
CA PRO A 292 2.40 -8.04 -16.28
C PRO A 292 2.58 -6.53 -16.12
N ALA A 293 1.97 -5.75 -17.02
CA ALA A 293 2.04 -4.29 -16.93
C ALA A 293 1.27 -3.74 -15.71
N PHE A 294 0.19 -4.43 -15.30
CA PHE A 294 -0.66 -4.05 -14.18
C PHE A 294 -1.07 -5.29 -13.38
N VAL A 295 -1.11 -5.15 -12.04
CA VAL A 295 -1.59 -6.17 -11.10
C VAL A 295 -2.51 -5.51 -10.08
N ASP A 296 -3.78 -5.90 -10.05
CA ASP A 296 -4.68 -5.53 -8.96
C ASP A 296 -4.43 -6.44 -7.75
N THR A 297 -4.09 -5.85 -6.62
CA THR A 297 -3.90 -6.57 -5.35
C THR A 297 -5.19 -6.74 -4.56
N GLY A 298 -6.26 -6.07 -4.99
CA GLY A 298 -7.61 -6.17 -4.42
C GLY A 298 -7.82 -5.35 -3.16
N ALA A 299 -9.11 -5.25 -2.77
CA ALA A 299 -9.55 -4.72 -1.48
C ALA A 299 -10.82 -5.46 -1.03
N ASN A 300 -11.03 -5.55 0.29
CA ASN A 300 -12.16 -6.26 0.88
C ASN A 300 -12.84 -5.39 1.92
N LEU A 301 -14.18 -5.40 1.94
CA LEU A 301 -14.95 -4.78 3.00
C LEU A 301 -14.97 -5.73 4.21
N ILE A 302 -14.44 -5.26 5.32
CA ILE A 302 -14.39 -6.00 6.57
C ILE A 302 -15.29 -5.31 7.60
N THR A 303 -16.21 -6.07 8.15
CA THR A 303 -17.15 -5.67 9.19
C THR A 303 -16.94 -6.55 10.42
N LYS A 304 -17.57 -6.19 11.53
CA LYS A 304 -17.58 -7.04 12.73
C LYS A 304 -18.12 -8.46 12.45
N ALA A 305 -19.04 -8.60 11.47
CA ALA A 305 -19.67 -9.88 11.16
C ALA A 305 -18.74 -10.86 10.40
N ASN A 306 -17.77 -10.34 9.63
CA ASN A 306 -16.88 -11.19 8.81
C ASN A 306 -15.40 -11.13 9.20
N MET A 307 -15.01 -10.31 10.18
CA MET A 307 -13.60 -10.08 10.54
C MET A 307 -12.85 -11.34 11.00
N ASP A 308 -13.57 -12.34 11.48
CA ASP A 308 -12.99 -13.61 11.96
C ASP A 308 -12.93 -14.69 10.85
N GLN A 309 -13.42 -14.40 9.63
CA GLN A 309 -13.27 -15.32 8.51
C GLN A 309 -11.79 -15.40 8.10
N PRO A 310 -11.29 -16.57 7.65
CA PRO A 310 -9.85 -16.78 7.45
C PRO A 310 -9.15 -15.75 6.55
N LYS A 311 -9.81 -15.34 5.47
CA LYS A 311 -9.27 -14.37 4.52
C LYS A 311 -9.22 -12.96 5.11
N GLU A 312 -10.31 -12.50 5.71
CA GLU A 312 -10.47 -11.19 6.32
C GLU A 312 -9.56 -11.06 7.55
N HIS A 313 -9.48 -12.10 8.37
CA HIS A 313 -8.58 -12.17 9.51
C HIS A 313 -7.11 -12.06 9.08
N ALA A 314 -6.70 -12.73 8.00
CA ALA A 314 -5.33 -12.63 7.50
C ALA A 314 -4.96 -11.22 7.02
N LEU A 315 -5.92 -10.48 6.46
CA LEU A 315 -5.74 -9.08 6.05
C LEU A 315 -5.67 -8.13 7.24
N LEU A 316 -6.46 -8.37 8.29
CA LEU A 316 -6.46 -7.55 9.52
C LEU A 316 -5.20 -7.78 10.36
N PHE A 317 -4.66 -9.00 10.37
CA PHE A 317 -3.53 -9.41 11.20
C PHE A 317 -2.35 -9.94 10.36
N PRO A 318 -1.78 -9.09 9.48
CA PRO A 318 -0.64 -9.50 8.65
C PRO A 318 0.60 -9.79 9.51
N LYS A 319 1.42 -10.73 9.06
CA LYS A 319 2.69 -11.07 9.72
C LYS A 319 3.73 -9.99 9.37
N VAL A 320 4.01 -9.07 10.28
CA VAL A 320 5.00 -7.99 10.10
C VAL A 320 6.38 -8.32 10.70
N LYS A 321 6.51 -9.44 11.42
CA LYS A 321 7.75 -9.92 12.06
C LYS A 321 8.25 -11.17 11.39
#